data_7a6ad6e62f7784162e91b8ea8acf6ad2
#
_entry.id   7a6ad6e62f7784162e91b8ea8acf6ad2
#
_cell.length_a   1.000
_cell.length_b   1.000
_cell.length_c   1.000
_cell.angle_alpha   90.00
_cell.angle_beta   90.00
_cell.angle_gamma   90.00
#
_symmetry.space_group_name_H-M   'P 1'
#
loop_
_entity.id
_entity.type
_entity.pdbx_description
1 polymer ?
#
loop_
_entity_poly.entity_id
_entity_poly.type
_entity_poly.pdbx_seq_one_letter_code
_entity_poly.pdbx_strand_id
1 'polypeptide(L)'
;MSAEPVLTISGLNVDYGTDAGAVHALRDIDLTLHRGEVLGLAGESGSGKSTLAYAVTRLLSPPGVITGGEVHYHRPGGDRVDILSLTPRQLRAFRWQELSIVFQGAMNSLNPVHTVHSQLTDVLAAHRPELKKRQRTDRAKELLDLVGISADRLAAYPHQLSGGMRQRVMIAMALALEPEIVIMDEPTTALDVVMQRQILRRLVQLREQLNFSVVFITHDISLLIEFSDRIAIMYGGRIVEQAGAAEIYRDPRHPYSDGLLHSFPALHGPRRELTGIPGSPPHLSAMPTGCAFHPRCGKAFAPCAGQIPPLAPPADAADGPGRAVACHLHA
;
A
#
# COMPACT_ATOMS: atom_id res chain seq x y z
N MET A 1 -3.86 -14.97 -18.98
CA MET A 1 -4.76 -13.83 -19.29
C MET A 1 -4.21 -12.66 -18.51
N SER A 2 -3.83 -11.53 -19.14
CA SER A 2 -3.40 -10.34 -18.36
C SER A 2 -4.61 -9.85 -17.59
N ALA A 3 -4.50 -9.78 -16.27
CA ALA A 3 -5.58 -9.28 -15.43
C ALA A 3 -5.88 -7.81 -15.79
N GLU A 4 -7.16 -7.44 -15.84
CA GLU A 4 -7.61 -6.09 -16.19
C GLU A 4 -7.11 -5.08 -15.14
N PRO A 5 -6.52 -3.93 -15.52
CA PRO A 5 -6.10 -2.93 -14.56
C PRO A 5 -7.33 -2.29 -13.87
N VAL A 6 -7.23 -2.07 -12.56
CA VAL A 6 -8.21 -1.29 -11.77
C VAL A 6 -7.67 0.09 -11.43
N LEU A 7 -6.35 0.22 -11.27
CA LEU A 7 -5.67 1.49 -11.03
C LEU A 7 -4.36 1.55 -11.82
N THR A 8 -4.12 2.64 -12.51
CA THR A 8 -2.84 2.94 -13.17
C THR A 8 -2.29 4.25 -12.67
N ILE A 9 -1.03 4.25 -12.31
CA ILE A 9 -0.24 5.42 -11.91
C ILE A 9 0.86 5.58 -12.94
N SER A 10 1.00 6.75 -13.54
CA SER A 10 1.99 7.02 -14.57
C SER A 10 2.76 8.29 -14.26
N GLY A 11 4.08 8.17 -14.12
CA GLY A 11 5.00 9.28 -13.90
C GLY A 11 4.65 10.16 -12.69
N LEU A 12 4.08 9.60 -11.62
CA LEU A 12 3.61 10.37 -10.46
C LEU A 12 4.79 10.95 -9.68
N ASN A 13 4.74 12.27 -9.47
CA ASN A 13 5.72 13.04 -8.72
C ASN A 13 5.05 13.77 -7.55
N VAL A 14 5.71 13.79 -6.39
CA VAL A 14 5.25 14.50 -5.19
C VAL A 14 6.40 15.21 -4.52
N ASP A 15 6.20 16.47 -4.22
CA ASP A 15 7.15 17.32 -3.52
C ASP A 15 6.59 17.82 -2.19
N TYR A 16 7.47 17.96 -1.20
CA TYR A 16 7.20 18.67 0.04
C TYR A 16 8.02 19.95 0.08
N GLY A 17 7.34 21.10 0.19
CA GLY A 17 7.99 22.39 0.39
C GLY A 17 8.63 22.45 1.78
N THR A 18 9.89 22.88 1.86
CA THR A 18 10.60 23.16 3.11
C THR A 18 11.31 24.51 3.02
N ASP A 19 11.73 25.07 4.16
CA ASP A 19 12.50 26.33 4.18
C ASP A 19 13.82 26.23 3.39
N ALA A 20 14.34 25.01 3.23
CA ALA A 20 15.57 24.71 2.48
C ALA A 20 15.33 24.37 1.00
N GLY A 21 14.08 24.40 0.52
CA GLY A 21 13.70 24.05 -0.85
C GLY A 21 12.73 22.86 -0.91
N ALA A 22 12.46 22.37 -2.13
CA ALA A 22 11.57 21.24 -2.33
C ALA A 22 12.26 19.91 -2.05
N VAL A 23 11.59 19.03 -1.28
CA VAL A 23 12.00 17.64 -1.05
C VAL A 23 11.15 16.75 -1.96
N HIS A 24 11.77 16.12 -2.94
CA HIS A 24 11.11 15.22 -3.87
C HIS A 24 10.83 13.88 -3.20
N ALA A 25 9.62 13.67 -2.72
CA ALA A 25 9.23 12.46 -1.98
C ALA A 25 8.86 11.29 -2.89
N LEU A 26 8.29 11.58 -4.07
CA LEU A 26 8.05 10.61 -5.13
C LEU A 26 8.61 11.13 -6.44
N ARG A 27 9.22 10.24 -7.22
CA ARG A 27 9.89 10.56 -8.50
C ARG A 27 9.55 9.51 -9.53
N ASP A 28 8.81 9.91 -10.58
CA ASP A 28 8.44 9.09 -11.73
C ASP A 28 7.92 7.69 -11.30
N ILE A 29 6.85 7.67 -10.51
CA ILE A 29 6.24 6.43 -10.07
C ILE A 29 5.31 5.90 -11.16
N ASP A 30 5.64 4.71 -11.68
CA ASP A 30 4.81 3.93 -12.59
C ASP A 30 4.35 2.64 -11.90
N LEU A 31 3.05 2.47 -11.70
CA LEU A 31 2.50 1.33 -10.99
C LEU A 31 1.10 1.00 -11.50
N THR A 32 0.83 -0.30 -11.70
CA THR A 32 -0.49 -0.79 -12.06
C THR A 32 -0.97 -1.77 -11.00
N LEU A 33 -2.21 -1.59 -10.53
CA LEU A 33 -2.94 -2.57 -9.72
C LEU A 33 -3.99 -3.23 -10.61
N HIS A 34 -4.06 -4.56 -10.57
CA HIS A 34 -5.05 -5.33 -11.33
C HIS A 34 -6.27 -5.68 -10.47
N ARG A 35 -7.39 -6.00 -11.14
CA ARG A 35 -8.62 -6.40 -10.43
C ARG A 35 -8.39 -7.67 -9.61
N GLY A 36 -8.83 -7.64 -8.35
CA GLY A 36 -8.68 -8.74 -7.41
C GLY A 36 -7.23 -9.02 -6.99
N GLU A 37 -6.26 -8.18 -7.37
CA GLU A 37 -4.85 -8.33 -6.99
C GLU A 37 -4.58 -7.82 -5.57
N VAL A 38 -3.68 -8.48 -4.86
CA VAL A 38 -2.98 -7.93 -3.70
C VAL A 38 -1.58 -7.50 -4.15
N LEU A 39 -1.37 -6.20 -4.28
CA LEU A 39 -0.08 -5.59 -4.57
C LEU A 39 0.61 -5.17 -3.28
N GLY A 40 1.71 -5.83 -2.94
CA GLY A 40 2.56 -5.47 -1.81
C GLY A 40 3.46 -4.28 -2.16
N LEU A 41 3.59 -3.33 -1.24
CA LEU A 41 4.52 -2.21 -1.38
C LEU A 41 5.54 -2.22 -0.23
N ALA A 42 6.79 -2.55 -0.54
CA ALA A 42 7.90 -2.71 0.40
C ALA A 42 8.89 -1.56 0.33
N GLY A 43 9.69 -1.41 1.37
CA GLY A 43 10.83 -0.47 1.44
C GLY A 43 11.06 0.03 2.85
N GLU A 44 12.26 0.57 3.11
CA GLU A 44 12.61 1.16 4.41
C GLU A 44 11.72 2.38 4.74
N SER A 45 11.71 2.79 6.00
CA SER A 45 11.05 4.05 6.42
C SER A 45 11.59 5.23 5.62
N GLY A 46 10.71 6.15 5.23
CA GLY A 46 11.08 7.30 4.40
C GLY A 46 11.25 7.02 2.90
N SER A 47 10.98 5.79 2.40
CA SER A 47 11.09 5.50 0.96
C SER A 47 9.95 6.06 0.10
N GLY A 48 8.88 6.64 0.69
CA GLY A 48 7.77 7.28 -0.03
C GLY A 48 6.46 6.49 -0.05
N LYS A 49 6.36 5.31 0.57
CA LYS A 49 5.19 4.41 0.49
C LYS A 49 3.89 5.08 0.96
N SER A 50 3.86 5.66 2.15
CA SER A 50 2.67 6.36 2.67
C SER A 50 2.37 7.62 1.85
N THR A 51 3.40 8.31 1.34
CA THR A 51 3.22 9.44 0.42
C THR A 51 2.50 9.01 -0.85
N LEU A 52 2.84 7.84 -1.41
CA LEU A 52 2.16 7.27 -2.57
C LEU A 52 0.68 7.00 -2.27
N ALA A 53 0.38 6.35 -1.14
CA ALA A 53 -1.00 6.10 -0.70
C ALA A 53 -1.80 7.40 -0.57
N TYR A 54 -1.21 8.43 0.04
CA TYR A 54 -1.88 9.73 0.23
C TYR A 54 -2.00 10.53 -1.07
N ALA A 55 -1.05 10.41 -1.99
CA ALA A 55 -1.14 11.03 -3.30
C ALA A 55 -2.27 10.42 -4.14
N VAL A 56 -2.34 9.11 -4.24
CA VAL A 56 -3.41 8.37 -4.95
C VAL A 56 -4.80 8.70 -4.40
N THR A 57 -4.92 8.80 -3.08
CA THR A 57 -6.18 9.14 -2.40
C THR A 57 -6.44 10.65 -2.35
N ARG A 58 -5.50 11.49 -2.81
CA ARG A 58 -5.52 12.96 -2.65
C ARG A 58 -5.69 13.43 -1.22
N LEU A 59 -5.03 12.73 -0.28
CA LEU A 59 -5.03 13.04 1.17
C LEU A 59 -3.69 13.62 1.63
N LEU A 60 -2.83 14.03 0.70
CA LEU A 60 -1.61 14.75 1.05
C LEU A 60 -1.94 16.01 1.85
N SER A 61 -1.29 16.14 2.99
CA SER A 61 -1.38 17.36 3.82
C SER A 61 -0.31 18.37 3.38
N PRO A 62 -0.61 19.67 3.40
CA PRO A 62 0.41 20.70 3.20
C PRO A 62 1.63 20.46 4.12
N PRO A 63 2.86 20.66 3.63
CA PRO A 63 3.25 21.27 2.36
C PRO A 63 3.40 20.29 1.18
N GLY A 64 2.81 19.09 1.24
CA GLY A 64 2.89 18.08 0.19
C GLY A 64 2.04 18.45 -1.04
N VAL A 65 2.63 18.42 -2.24
CA VAL A 65 1.99 18.75 -3.50
C VAL A 65 2.32 17.72 -4.57
N ILE A 66 1.32 17.30 -5.35
CA ILE A 66 1.53 16.50 -6.56
C ILE A 66 2.01 17.45 -7.64
N THR A 67 3.22 17.22 -8.18
CA THR A 67 3.89 18.10 -9.14
C THR A 67 3.85 17.56 -10.57
N GLY A 68 3.42 16.30 -10.77
CA GLY A 68 3.28 15.70 -12.09
C GLY A 68 2.73 14.29 -12.04
N GLY A 69 2.43 13.77 -13.22
CA GLY A 69 1.91 12.42 -13.40
C GLY A 69 0.39 12.32 -13.44
N GLU A 70 -0.10 11.11 -13.62
CA GLU A 70 -1.52 10.79 -13.77
C GLU A 70 -1.88 9.60 -12.85
N VAL A 71 -3.12 9.59 -12.33
CA VAL A 71 -3.66 8.48 -11.54
C VAL A 71 -5.05 8.15 -12.05
N HIS A 72 -5.17 7.00 -12.73
CA HIS A 72 -6.40 6.59 -13.38
C HIS A 72 -7.03 5.38 -12.69
N TYR A 73 -8.28 5.53 -12.32
CA TYR A 73 -9.15 4.44 -11.92
C TYR A 73 -9.93 3.93 -13.14
N HIS A 74 -9.93 2.63 -13.35
CA HIS A 74 -10.63 1.96 -14.44
C HIS A 74 -11.90 1.29 -13.92
N ARG A 75 -13.05 1.84 -14.32
CA ARG A 75 -14.36 1.24 -13.94
C ARG A 75 -14.62 -0.07 -14.64
N PRO A 76 -15.41 -0.96 -14.03
CA PRO A 76 -16.02 -2.06 -14.77
C PRO A 76 -16.79 -1.52 -15.97
N GLY A 77 -16.50 -2.04 -17.19
CA GLY A 77 -17.15 -1.52 -18.40
C GLY A 77 -16.32 -0.55 -19.24
N GLY A 78 -15.08 -0.20 -18.80
CA GLY A 78 -14.07 0.46 -19.63
C GLY A 78 -13.92 1.97 -19.45
N ASP A 79 -14.78 2.61 -18.66
CA ASP A 79 -14.64 4.04 -18.35
C ASP A 79 -13.40 4.29 -17.47
N ARG A 80 -12.61 5.31 -17.82
CA ARG A 80 -11.41 5.73 -17.09
C ARG A 80 -11.66 7.06 -16.38
N VAL A 81 -11.34 7.13 -15.10
CA VAL A 81 -11.49 8.32 -14.25
C VAL A 81 -10.09 8.79 -13.82
N ASP A 82 -9.71 9.99 -14.19
CA ASP A 82 -8.51 10.63 -13.63
C ASP A 82 -8.83 11.16 -12.22
N ILE A 83 -8.24 10.49 -11.20
CA ILE A 83 -8.47 10.84 -9.79
C ILE A 83 -7.93 12.24 -9.47
N LEU A 84 -6.85 12.67 -10.13
CA LEU A 84 -6.21 13.95 -9.83
C LEU A 84 -7.05 15.13 -10.32
N SER A 85 -7.87 14.94 -11.36
CA SER A 85 -8.73 15.97 -11.94
C SER A 85 -10.10 16.10 -11.27
N LEU A 86 -10.49 15.15 -10.37
CA LEU A 86 -11.78 15.18 -9.71
C LEU A 86 -11.98 16.46 -8.88
N THR A 87 -13.14 17.08 -9.04
CA THR A 87 -13.58 18.18 -8.17
C THR A 87 -13.76 17.69 -6.72
N PRO A 88 -13.73 18.59 -5.71
CA PRO A 88 -13.91 18.19 -4.31
C PRO A 88 -15.21 17.39 -4.05
N ARG A 89 -16.31 17.70 -4.77
CA ARG A 89 -17.58 16.97 -4.67
C ARG A 89 -17.47 15.57 -5.27
N GLN A 90 -16.87 15.43 -6.44
CA GLN A 90 -16.65 14.16 -7.11
C GLN A 90 -15.70 13.27 -6.30
N LEU A 91 -14.60 13.84 -5.79
CA LEU A 91 -13.63 13.13 -4.95
C LEU A 91 -14.26 12.60 -3.66
N ARG A 92 -15.17 13.37 -3.03
CA ARG A 92 -15.91 12.91 -1.85
C ARG A 92 -16.83 11.73 -2.19
N ALA A 93 -17.49 11.75 -3.35
CA ALA A 93 -18.32 10.63 -3.81
C ALA A 93 -17.47 9.41 -4.16
N PHE A 94 -16.29 9.61 -4.77
CA PHE A 94 -15.36 8.58 -5.20
C PHE A 94 -14.74 7.82 -4.01
N ARG A 95 -14.27 8.58 -3.01
CA ARG A 95 -13.73 7.98 -1.77
C ARG A 95 -14.81 7.17 -1.08
N TRP A 96 -14.44 6.07 -0.49
CA TRP A 96 -15.28 5.05 0.14
C TRP A 96 -16.10 4.20 -0.82
N GLN A 97 -16.60 4.73 -1.92
CA GLN A 97 -17.37 3.95 -2.90
C GLN A 97 -16.47 3.12 -3.82
N GLU A 98 -15.45 3.74 -4.39
CA GLU A 98 -14.55 3.08 -5.36
C GLU A 98 -13.19 2.77 -4.71
N LEU A 99 -12.71 3.65 -3.83
CA LEU A 99 -11.42 3.54 -3.19
C LEU A 99 -11.52 3.92 -1.72
N SER A 100 -11.03 3.04 -0.85
CA SER A 100 -10.91 3.29 0.60
C SER A 100 -9.47 3.15 1.07
N ILE A 101 -9.16 3.71 2.23
CA ILE A 101 -7.84 3.64 2.85
C ILE A 101 -7.94 3.34 4.34
N VAL A 102 -7.09 2.42 4.81
CA VAL A 102 -6.79 2.17 6.22
C VAL A 102 -5.42 2.78 6.51
N PHE A 103 -5.39 3.82 7.34
CA PHE A 103 -4.17 4.57 7.65
C PHE A 103 -3.25 3.84 8.63
N GLN A 104 -1.99 4.20 8.62
CA GLN A 104 -1.03 3.80 9.65
C GLN A 104 -1.55 4.22 11.04
N GLY A 105 -1.46 3.31 12.01
CA GLY A 105 -1.99 3.57 13.34
C GLY A 105 -3.52 3.63 13.43
N ALA A 106 -4.22 3.03 12.49
CA ALA A 106 -5.69 3.04 12.37
C ALA A 106 -6.44 2.69 13.68
N MET A 107 -5.81 1.91 14.58
CA MET A 107 -6.39 1.61 15.90
C MET A 107 -6.67 2.86 16.75
N ASN A 108 -5.96 3.95 16.51
CA ASN A 108 -6.14 5.24 17.20
C ASN A 108 -7.05 6.20 16.42
N SER A 109 -7.49 5.80 15.20
CA SER A 109 -8.36 6.63 14.35
C SER A 109 -9.83 6.49 14.71
N LEU A 110 -10.21 5.48 15.50
CA LEU A 110 -11.57 5.39 16.04
C LEU A 110 -11.79 6.50 17.06
N ASN A 111 -12.89 7.24 16.90
CA ASN A 111 -13.26 8.28 17.85
C ASN A 111 -13.63 7.66 19.22
N PRO A 112 -12.90 7.95 20.30
CA PRO A 112 -13.06 7.27 21.59
C PRO A 112 -14.39 7.59 22.28
N VAL A 113 -15.09 8.67 21.91
CA VAL A 113 -16.36 9.09 22.52
C VAL A 113 -17.58 8.59 21.74
N HIS A 114 -17.38 7.89 20.63
CA HIS A 114 -18.43 7.28 19.84
C HIS A 114 -18.37 5.75 19.89
N THR A 115 -19.53 5.10 19.92
CA THR A 115 -19.62 3.64 19.83
C THR A 115 -19.23 3.15 18.44
N VAL A 116 -18.86 1.88 18.31
CA VAL A 116 -18.62 1.22 17.02
C VAL A 116 -19.84 1.36 16.10
N HIS A 117 -21.06 1.21 16.64
CA HIS A 117 -22.30 1.40 15.90
C HIS A 117 -22.39 2.79 15.28
N SER A 118 -22.18 3.84 16.08
CA SER A 118 -22.25 5.22 15.59
C SER A 118 -21.27 5.42 14.43
N GLN A 119 -20.00 5.00 14.58
CA GLN A 119 -18.97 5.23 13.59
C GLN A 119 -19.24 4.48 12.27
N LEU A 120 -19.67 3.22 12.32
CA LEU A 120 -20.05 2.45 11.13
C LEU A 120 -21.29 3.04 10.44
N THR A 121 -22.31 3.44 11.22
CA THR A 121 -23.54 4.00 10.65
C THR A 121 -23.35 5.41 10.11
N ASP A 122 -22.41 6.19 10.63
CA ASP A 122 -22.08 7.53 10.13
C ASP A 122 -21.47 7.46 8.72
N VAL A 123 -20.57 6.49 8.45
CA VAL A 123 -20.06 6.24 7.09
C VAL A 123 -21.21 5.93 6.13
N LEU A 124 -22.11 5.01 6.53
CA LEU A 124 -23.26 4.65 5.71
C LEU A 124 -24.22 5.84 5.51
N ALA A 125 -24.42 6.67 6.54
CA ALA A 125 -25.29 7.84 6.45
C ALA A 125 -24.73 8.91 5.50
N ALA A 126 -23.42 9.08 5.49
CA ALA A 126 -22.76 10.08 4.64
C ALA A 126 -22.80 9.71 3.14
N HIS A 127 -22.72 8.42 2.80
CA HIS A 127 -22.57 7.94 1.42
C HIS A 127 -23.83 7.22 0.88
N ARG A 128 -24.72 6.74 1.76
CA ARG A 128 -25.96 6.04 1.43
C ARG A 128 -27.11 6.66 2.21
N PRO A 129 -27.44 7.94 1.94
CA PRO A 129 -28.49 8.67 2.68
C PRO A 129 -29.88 8.04 2.53
N GLU A 130 -30.11 7.28 1.46
CA GLU A 130 -31.35 6.56 1.20
C GLU A 130 -31.60 5.40 2.18
N LEU A 131 -30.56 4.87 2.82
CA LEU A 131 -30.71 3.79 3.80
C LEU A 131 -31.36 4.31 5.09
N LYS A 132 -32.44 3.64 5.50
CA LYS A 132 -33.11 3.92 6.79
C LYS A 132 -32.21 3.49 7.95
N LYS A 133 -32.41 4.07 9.13
CA LYS A 133 -31.66 3.78 10.35
C LYS A 133 -31.53 2.28 10.64
N ARG A 134 -32.63 1.52 10.48
CA ARG A 134 -32.61 0.06 10.68
C ARG A 134 -31.69 -0.65 9.69
N GLN A 135 -31.75 -0.30 8.41
CA GLN A 135 -30.92 -0.89 7.36
C GLN A 135 -29.42 -0.61 7.60
N ARG A 136 -29.06 0.62 8.03
CA ARG A 136 -27.68 0.96 8.42
C ARG A 136 -27.21 0.13 9.61
N THR A 137 -28.09 -0.08 10.62
CA THR A 137 -27.75 -0.93 11.77
C THR A 137 -27.57 -2.39 11.36
N ASP A 138 -28.42 -2.93 10.50
CA ASP A 138 -28.29 -4.30 10.02
C ASP A 138 -27.01 -4.47 9.19
N ARG A 139 -26.69 -3.50 8.31
CA ARG A 139 -25.41 -3.49 7.58
C ARG A 139 -24.19 -3.39 8.52
N ALA A 140 -24.26 -2.60 9.59
CA ALA A 140 -23.18 -2.51 10.57
C ALA A 140 -22.94 -3.86 11.30
N LYS A 141 -23.99 -4.66 11.55
CA LYS A 141 -23.84 -6.03 12.08
C LYS A 141 -23.14 -6.94 11.08
N GLU A 142 -23.58 -6.93 9.82
CA GLU A 142 -22.94 -7.70 8.75
C GLU A 142 -21.45 -7.35 8.61
N LEU A 143 -21.09 -6.07 8.67
CA LEU A 143 -19.71 -5.62 8.60
C LEU A 143 -18.85 -6.13 9.76
N LEU A 144 -19.37 -6.19 10.99
CA LEU A 144 -18.66 -6.78 12.11
C LEU A 144 -18.51 -8.30 11.94
N ASP A 145 -19.53 -8.99 11.48
CA ASP A 145 -19.49 -10.43 11.22
C ASP A 145 -18.46 -10.77 10.12
N LEU A 146 -18.41 -9.98 9.03
CA LEU A 146 -17.41 -10.10 7.97
C LEU A 146 -15.99 -10.11 8.52
N VAL A 147 -15.68 -9.30 9.54
CA VAL A 147 -14.35 -9.26 10.16
C VAL A 147 -14.22 -10.15 11.41
N GLY A 148 -15.21 -11.01 11.68
CA GLY A 148 -15.20 -11.96 12.79
C GLY A 148 -15.32 -11.30 14.17
N ILE A 149 -16.12 -10.24 14.26
CA ILE A 149 -16.48 -9.57 15.52
C ILE A 149 -17.98 -9.75 15.76
N SER A 150 -18.34 -10.21 16.96
CA SER A 150 -19.74 -10.40 17.33
C SER A 150 -20.52 -9.07 17.33
N ALA A 151 -21.77 -9.09 16.85
CA ALA A 151 -22.64 -7.93 16.70
C ALA A 151 -22.97 -7.22 18.04
N ASP A 152 -22.82 -7.89 19.19
CA ASP A 152 -22.97 -7.29 20.52
C ASP A 152 -21.94 -6.19 20.77
N ARG A 153 -20.79 -6.24 20.08
CA ARG A 153 -19.73 -5.23 20.14
C ARG A 153 -20.08 -3.91 19.44
N LEU A 154 -21.21 -3.83 18.73
CA LEU A 154 -21.70 -2.55 18.19
C LEU A 154 -21.91 -1.49 19.27
N ALA A 155 -22.36 -1.88 20.46
CA ALA A 155 -22.57 -0.95 21.57
C ALA A 155 -21.28 -0.55 22.28
N ALA A 156 -20.15 -1.22 22.00
CA ALA A 156 -18.88 -0.97 22.65
C ALA A 156 -18.23 0.34 22.15
N TYR A 157 -17.47 0.97 23.05
CA TYR A 157 -16.57 2.07 22.72
C TYR A 157 -15.18 1.51 22.34
N PRO A 158 -14.35 2.27 21.59
CA PRO A 158 -13.03 1.81 21.17
C PRO A 158 -12.12 1.33 22.30
N HIS A 159 -12.17 1.97 23.48
CA HIS A 159 -11.38 1.59 24.65
C HIS A 159 -11.81 0.23 25.27
N GLN A 160 -13.00 -0.27 24.95
CA GLN A 160 -13.51 -1.57 25.40
C GLN A 160 -13.13 -2.71 24.45
N LEU A 161 -12.42 -2.42 23.35
CA LEU A 161 -11.96 -3.36 22.34
C LEU A 161 -10.46 -3.62 22.48
N SER A 162 -10.02 -4.86 22.22
CA SER A 162 -8.60 -5.15 22.06
C SER A 162 -8.02 -4.45 20.83
N GLY A 163 -6.68 -4.34 20.72
CA GLY A 163 -6.01 -3.76 19.56
C GLY A 163 -6.43 -4.43 18.25
N GLY A 164 -6.40 -5.77 18.21
CA GLY A 164 -6.83 -6.52 17.03
C GLY A 164 -8.33 -6.37 16.70
N MET A 165 -9.18 -6.18 17.70
CA MET A 165 -10.60 -5.85 17.44
C MET A 165 -10.75 -4.46 16.83
N ARG A 166 -10.06 -3.44 17.38
CA ARG A 166 -10.08 -2.09 16.80
C ARG A 166 -9.60 -2.09 15.35
N GLN A 167 -8.53 -2.83 15.06
CA GLN A 167 -8.02 -2.98 13.70
C GLN A 167 -9.06 -3.61 12.76
N ARG A 168 -9.72 -4.69 13.21
CA ARG A 168 -10.78 -5.33 12.43
C ARG A 168 -12.00 -4.43 12.21
N VAL A 169 -12.36 -3.60 13.19
CA VAL A 169 -13.40 -2.57 13.02
C VAL A 169 -13.00 -1.55 11.95
N MET A 170 -11.73 -1.10 11.91
CA MET A 170 -11.25 -0.20 10.86
C MET A 170 -11.29 -0.83 9.47
N ILE A 171 -10.97 -2.12 9.35
CA ILE A 171 -11.12 -2.87 8.09
C ILE A 171 -12.61 -2.96 7.70
N ALA A 172 -13.49 -3.27 8.66
CA ALA A 172 -14.94 -3.27 8.42
C ALA A 172 -15.45 -1.91 7.94
N MET A 173 -14.96 -0.81 8.53
CA MET A 173 -15.28 0.54 8.07
C MET A 173 -14.80 0.77 6.63
N ALA A 174 -13.56 0.38 6.30
CA ALA A 174 -13.03 0.54 4.95
C ALA A 174 -13.82 -0.25 3.90
N LEU A 175 -14.42 -1.37 4.28
CA LEU A 175 -15.26 -2.22 3.42
C LEU A 175 -16.75 -1.87 3.46
N ALA A 176 -17.17 -0.81 4.19
CA ALA A 176 -18.58 -0.51 4.44
C ALA A 176 -19.41 -0.32 3.17
N LEU A 177 -18.81 0.26 2.12
CA LEU A 177 -19.44 0.52 0.82
C LEU A 177 -18.97 -0.43 -0.29
N GLU A 178 -18.24 -1.49 0.05
CA GLU A 178 -17.73 -2.49 -0.90
C GLU A 178 -16.87 -1.86 -2.02
N PRO A 179 -15.80 -1.10 -1.66
CA PRO A 179 -14.96 -0.45 -2.65
C PRO A 179 -14.20 -1.47 -3.50
N GLU A 180 -13.89 -1.12 -4.75
CA GLU A 180 -13.06 -1.96 -5.62
C GLU A 180 -11.58 -1.94 -5.24
N ILE A 181 -11.12 -0.86 -4.59
CA ILE A 181 -9.73 -0.69 -4.16
C ILE A 181 -9.67 -0.38 -2.68
N VAL A 182 -8.84 -1.12 -1.94
CA VAL A 182 -8.52 -0.85 -0.54
C VAL A 182 -7.01 -0.65 -0.40
N ILE A 183 -6.60 0.54 0.03
CA ILE A 183 -5.20 0.81 0.37
C ILE A 183 -5.04 0.59 1.88
N MET A 184 -4.04 -0.18 2.28
CA MET A 184 -3.73 -0.47 3.68
C MET A 184 -2.31 -0.03 4.00
N ASP A 185 -2.17 1.06 4.72
CA ASP A 185 -0.87 1.61 5.11
C ASP A 185 -0.50 1.13 6.52
N GLU A 186 0.43 0.17 6.57
CA GLU A 186 0.90 -0.48 7.80
C GLU A 186 -0.23 -0.91 8.77
N PRO A 187 -1.24 -1.66 8.29
CA PRO A 187 -2.46 -1.90 9.07
C PRO A 187 -2.22 -2.74 10.32
N THR A 188 -1.07 -3.39 10.49
CA THR A 188 -0.83 -4.36 11.57
C THR A 188 0.35 -4.01 12.48
N THR A 189 0.96 -2.85 12.33
CA THR A 189 2.24 -2.46 12.98
C THR A 189 2.24 -2.53 14.51
N ALA A 190 1.09 -2.39 15.17
CA ALA A 190 0.99 -2.42 16.63
C ALA A 190 0.40 -3.73 17.18
N LEU A 191 0.43 -4.81 16.38
CA LEU A 191 -0.09 -6.12 16.75
C LEU A 191 1.04 -7.16 16.85
N ASP A 192 0.83 -8.18 17.67
CA ASP A 192 1.71 -9.34 17.68
C ASP A 192 1.60 -10.15 16.39
N VAL A 193 2.63 -10.95 16.09
CA VAL A 193 2.77 -11.70 14.84
C VAL A 193 1.59 -12.66 14.58
N VAL A 194 1.01 -13.26 15.64
CA VAL A 194 -0.12 -14.18 15.49
C VAL A 194 -1.37 -13.44 15.07
N MET A 195 -1.64 -12.31 15.70
CA MET A 195 -2.78 -11.46 15.37
C MET A 195 -2.64 -10.84 13.98
N GLN A 196 -1.43 -10.42 13.59
CA GLN A 196 -1.16 -9.92 12.23
C GLN A 196 -1.56 -10.96 11.19
N ARG A 197 -1.07 -12.19 11.31
CA ARG A 197 -1.39 -13.27 10.36
C ARG A 197 -2.87 -13.63 10.34
N GLN A 198 -3.54 -13.63 11.49
CA GLN A 198 -4.99 -13.87 11.54
C GLN A 198 -5.79 -12.81 10.77
N ILE A 199 -5.43 -11.54 10.94
CA ILE A 199 -6.07 -10.42 10.24
C ILE A 199 -5.81 -10.51 8.73
N LEU A 200 -4.57 -10.78 8.32
CA LEU A 200 -4.21 -10.87 6.90
C LEU A 200 -4.88 -12.06 6.21
N ARG A 201 -4.94 -13.24 6.86
CA ARG A 201 -5.68 -14.40 6.33
C ARG A 201 -7.17 -14.07 6.15
N ARG A 202 -7.76 -13.36 7.12
CA ARG A 202 -9.16 -12.93 7.01
C ARG A 202 -9.34 -11.95 5.86
N LEU A 203 -8.40 -11.01 5.67
CA LEU A 203 -8.40 -10.07 4.56
C LEU A 203 -8.36 -10.78 3.19
N VAL A 204 -7.49 -11.78 3.03
CA VAL A 204 -7.41 -12.57 1.79
C VAL A 204 -8.74 -13.29 1.53
N GLN A 205 -9.35 -13.90 2.55
CA GLN A 205 -10.67 -14.52 2.41
C GLN A 205 -11.76 -13.50 1.99
N LEU A 206 -11.76 -12.31 2.61
CA LEU A 206 -12.70 -11.24 2.27
C LEU A 206 -12.48 -10.73 0.84
N ARG A 207 -11.23 -10.60 0.41
CA ARG A 207 -10.89 -10.23 -0.97
C ARG A 207 -11.46 -11.24 -1.97
N GLU A 208 -11.31 -12.54 -1.71
CA GLU A 208 -11.86 -13.59 -2.57
C GLU A 208 -13.40 -13.56 -2.62
N GLN A 209 -14.04 -13.27 -1.50
CA GLN A 209 -15.50 -13.20 -1.40
C GLN A 209 -16.09 -11.95 -2.05
N LEU A 210 -15.46 -10.80 -1.87
CA LEU A 210 -15.96 -9.49 -2.30
C LEU A 210 -15.27 -8.96 -3.57
N ASN A 211 -14.25 -9.67 -4.08
CA ASN A 211 -13.50 -9.37 -5.31
C ASN A 211 -12.94 -7.94 -5.38
N PHE A 212 -12.42 -7.41 -4.28
CA PHE A 212 -11.71 -6.12 -4.27
C PHE A 212 -10.19 -6.29 -4.44
N SER A 213 -9.54 -5.23 -4.87
CA SER A 213 -8.08 -5.18 -5.03
C SER A 213 -7.43 -4.46 -3.85
N VAL A 214 -6.21 -4.86 -3.48
CA VAL A 214 -5.53 -4.33 -2.30
C VAL A 214 -4.15 -3.78 -2.67
N VAL A 215 -3.83 -2.57 -2.22
CA VAL A 215 -2.45 -2.11 -2.06
C VAL A 215 -2.07 -2.26 -0.60
N PHE A 216 -1.18 -3.20 -0.31
CA PHE A 216 -0.76 -3.53 1.05
C PHE A 216 0.65 -3.02 1.33
N ILE A 217 0.75 -2.00 2.17
CA ILE A 217 2.01 -1.33 2.53
C ILE A 217 2.48 -1.84 3.88
N THR A 218 3.70 -2.35 3.94
CA THR A 218 4.37 -2.72 5.19
C THR A 218 5.89 -2.66 5.04
N HIS A 219 6.60 -2.57 6.16
CA HIS A 219 8.05 -2.72 6.20
C HIS A 219 8.47 -4.20 6.36
N ASP A 220 7.55 -5.11 6.69
CA ASP A 220 7.82 -6.54 6.81
C ASP A 220 7.61 -7.24 5.45
N ILE A 221 8.72 -7.45 4.73
CA ILE A 221 8.70 -8.12 3.42
C ILE A 221 8.22 -9.57 3.52
N SER A 222 8.38 -10.23 4.68
CA SER A 222 7.94 -11.62 4.87
C SER A 222 6.42 -11.74 4.80
N LEU A 223 5.70 -10.75 5.33
CA LEU A 223 4.25 -10.67 5.21
C LEU A 223 3.82 -10.42 3.75
N LEU A 224 4.55 -9.58 3.02
CA LEU A 224 4.25 -9.34 1.61
C LEU A 224 4.43 -10.60 0.77
N ILE A 225 5.50 -11.37 1.01
CA ILE A 225 5.72 -12.64 0.31
C ILE A 225 4.61 -13.66 0.61
N GLU A 226 4.10 -13.69 1.86
CA GLU A 226 3.06 -14.64 2.26
C GLU A 226 1.68 -14.26 1.70
N PHE A 227 1.37 -12.97 1.55
CA PHE A 227 0.01 -12.49 1.33
C PHE A 227 -0.21 -11.69 0.03
N SER A 228 0.85 -11.34 -0.72
CA SER A 228 0.72 -10.58 -1.96
C SER A 228 0.86 -11.45 -3.20
N ASP A 229 0.16 -11.07 -4.26
CA ASP A 229 0.31 -11.68 -5.58
C ASP A 229 1.58 -11.13 -6.27
N ARG A 230 1.80 -9.82 -6.14
CA ARG A 230 2.94 -9.09 -6.70
C ARG A 230 3.47 -8.09 -5.68
N ILE A 231 4.77 -7.79 -5.75
CA ILE A 231 5.45 -6.84 -4.85
C ILE A 231 6.15 -5.77 -5.68
N ALA A 232 5.98 -4.50 -5.28
CA ALA A 232 6.79 -3.38 -5.72
C ALA A 232 7.68 -2.90 -4.56
N ILE A 233 8.96 -2.71 -4.81
CA ILE A 233 9.94 -2.30 -3.81
C ILE A 233 10.36 -0.85 -4.07
N MET A 234 10.21 0.00 -3.06
CA MET A 234 10.53 1.42 -3.14
C MET A 234 11.81 1.76 -2.39
N TYR A 235 12.64 2.60 -3.01
CA TYR A 235 13.83 3.20 -2.41
C TYR A 235 14.02 4.64 -2.89
N GLY A 236 14.24 5.57 -1.97
CA GLY A 236 14.52 6.97 -2.31
C GLY A 236 13.45 7.65 -3.19
N GLY A 237 12.18 7.33 -2.96
CA GLY A 237 11.05 7.90 -3.70
C GLY A 237 10.80 7.28 -5.09
N ARG A 238 11.47 6.16 -5.45
CA ARG A 238 11.30 5.46 -6.72
C ARG A 238 10.96 3.99 -6.50
N ILE A 239 10.30 3.36 -7.47
CA ILE A 239 10.21 1.90 -7.54
C ILE A 239 11.53 1.39 -8.12
N VAL A 240 12.19 0.48 -7.39
CA VAL A 240 13.47 -0.09 -7.80
C VAL A 240 13.35 -1.50 -8.33
N GLU A 241 12.33 -2.23 -7.93
CA GLU A 241 11.98 -3.54 -8.46
C GLU A 241 10.50 -3.81 -8.29
N GLN A 242 9.89 -4.50 -9.27
CA GLN A 242 8.55 -5.06 -9.16
C GLN A 242 8.50 -6.41 -9.86
N ALA A 243 7.85 -7.39 -9.23
CA ALA A 243 7.65 -8.74 -9.78
C ALA A 243 6.60 -9.50 -8.98
N GLY A 244 6.26 -10.72 -9.40
CA GLY A 244 5.49 -11.66 -8.60
C GLY A 244 6.14 -11.90 -7.22
N ALA A 245 5.35 -12.06 -6.16
CA ALA A 245 5.89 -12.24 -4.80
C ALA A 245 6.85 -13.44 -4.71
N ALA A 246 6.51 -14.55 -5.39
CA ALA A 246 7.35 -15.73 -5.47
C ALA A 246 8.67 -15.49 -6.23
N GLU A 247 8.65 -14.60 -7.23
CA GLU A 247 9.85 -14.24 -8.01
C GLU A 247 10.78 -13.37 -7.17
N ILE A 248 10.26 -12.35 -6.49
CA ILE A 248 11.02 -11.52 -5.54
C ILE A 248 11.67 -12.40 -4.48
N TYR A 249 10.96 -13.40 -3.95
CA TYR A 249 11.52 -14.29 -2.92
C TYR A 249 12.63 -15.20 -3.41
N ARG A 250 12.49 -15.74 -4.63
CA ARG A 250 13.44 -16.75 -5.18
C ARG A 250 14.65 -16.11 -5.83
N ASP A 251 14.45 -14.99 -6.53
CA ASP A 251 15.45 -14.37 -7.39
C ASP A 251 15.29 -12.84 -7.39
N PRO A 252 15.57 -12.14 -6.25
CA PRO A 252 15.58 -10.68 -6.21
C PRO A 252 16.68 -10.15 -7.13
N ARG A 253 16.34 -9.26 -8.06
CA ARG A 253 17.29 -8.71 -9.04
C ARG A 253 17.98 -7.46 -8.54
N HIS A 254 17.26 -6.57 -7.86
CA HIS A 254 17.89 -5.38 -7.32
C HIS A 254 18.67 -5.70 -6.03
N PRO A 255 19.94 -5.27 -5.87
CA PRO A 255 20.72 -5.53 -4.66
C PRO A 255 20.08 -5.04 -3.35
N TYR A 256 19.23 -4.01 -3.41
CA TYR A 256 18.45 -3.57 -2.28
C TYR A 256 17.35 -4.57 -1.89
N SER A 257 16.65 -5.13 -2.89
CA SER A 257 15.64 -6.18 -2.66
C SER A 257 16.25 -7.42 -2.03
N ASP A 258 17.41 -7.83 -2.52
CA ASP A 258 18.20 -8.93 -1.96
C ASP A 258 18.59 -8.65 -0.50
N GLY A 259 19.11 -7.44 -0.23
CA GLY A 259 19.41 -7.01 1.13
C GLY A 259 18.21 -6.97 2.07
N LEU A 260 17.04 -6.50 1.59
CA LEU A 260 15.80 -6.51 2.39
C LEU A 260 15.39 -7.93 2.79
N LEU A 261 15.44 -8.88 1.85
CA LEU A 261 15.10 -10.28 2.12
C LEU A 261 16.04 -10.93 3.13
N HIS A 262 17.34 -10.62 3.07
CA HIS A 262 18.35 -11.16 3.97
C HIS A 262 18.42 -10.43 5.33
N SER A 263 17.73 -9.31 5.49
CA SER A 263 17.62 -8.60 6.78
C SER A 263 16.60 -9.20 7.74
N PHE A 264 15.76 -10.12 7.28
CA PHE A 264 14.73 -10.78 8.10
C PHE A 264 15.02 -12.28 8.25
N PRO A 265 14.65 -12.87 9.41
CA PRO A 265 14.77 -14.32 9.59
C PRO A 265 13.95 -15.07 8.54
N ALA A 266 14.53 -16.09 7.93
CA ALA A 266 13.80 -16.97 7.03
C ALA A 266 12.63 -17.64 7.78
N LEU A 267 11.42 -17.56 7.23
CA LEU A 267 10.23 -18.20 7.82
C LEU A 267 10.31 -19.72 7.78
N HIS A 268 11.04 -20.27 6.81
CA HIS A 268 11.25 -21.70 6.62
C HIS A 268 12.68 -21.96 6.09
N GLY A 269 13.34 -23.02 6.56
CA GLY A 269 14.65 -23.44 6.07
C GLY A 269 15.78 -23.29 7.09
N PRO A 270 17.04 -23.58 6.69
CA PRO A 270 18.19 -23.47 7.57
C PRO A 270 18.42 -22.02 8.02
N ARG A 271 18.84 -21.83 9.26
CA ARG A 271 19.22 -20.50 9.77
C ARG A 271 20.33 -19.94 8.90
N ARG A 272 20.05 -18.78 8.30
CA ARG A 272 21.08 -17.96 7.59
C ARG A 272 21.55 -16.86 8.52
N GLU A 273 22.81 -16.46 8.40
CA GLU A 273 23.29 -15.23 9.05
C GLU A 273 22.51 -14.04 8.49
N LEU A 274 21.96 -13.23 9.39
CA LEU A 274 21.24 -12.02 9.01
C LEU A 274 22.29 -10.96 8.63
N THR A 275 22.42 -10.69 7.36
CA THR A 275 23.24 -9.60 6.85
C THR A 275 22.35 -8.39 6.60
N GLY A 276 22.36 -7.42 7.52
CA GLY A 276 21.64 -6.16 7.32
C GLY A 276 22.19 -5.35 6.14
N ILE A 277 21.37 -4.49 5.57
CA ILE A 277 21.81 -3.54 4.56
C ILE A 277 22.73 -2.51 5.23
N PRO A 278 23.98 -2.33 4.75
CA PRO A 278 24.95 -1.41 5.38
C PRO A 278 24.48 0.05 5.30
N GLY A 279 24.84 0.84 6.31
CA GLY A 279 24.55 2.28 6.36
C GLY A 279 23.06 2.60 6.59
N SER A 280 22.69 3.85 6.38
CA SER A 280 21.31 4.35 6.52
C SER A 280 20.75 4.80 5.16
N PRO A 281 19.42 4.77 4.97
CA PRO A 281 18.81 5.34 3.78
C PRO A 281 19.16 6.82 3.64
N PRO A 282 19.37 7.33 2.41
CA PRO A 282 19.63 8.74 2.20
C PRO A 282 18.41 9.59 2.59
N HIS A 283 18.66 10.77 3.10
CA HIS A 283 17.60 11.78 3.25
C HIS A 283 17.08 12.20 1.87
N LEU A 284 15.76 12.27 1.71
CA LEU A 284 15.16 12.69 0.43
C LEU A 284 15.56 14.10 0.00
N SER A 285 15.98 14.95 0.96
CA SER A 285 16.55 16.30 0.70
C SER A 285 18.00 16.29 0.21
N ALA A 286 18.71 15.16 0.32
CA ALA A 286 20.12 15.02 -0.02
C ALA A 286 20.36 13.69 -0.76
N MET A 287 19.59 13.46 -1.83
CA MET A 287 19.68 12.24 -2.63
C MET A 287 21.00 12.15 -3.37
N PRO A 288 21.66 11.00 -3.38
CA PRO A 288 22.84 10.74 -4.22
C PRO A 288 22.51 10.93 -5.71
N THR A 289 23.48 11.34 -6.49
CA THR A 289 23.41 11.32 -7.96
C THR A 289 23.33 9.88 -8.47
N GLY A 290 22.72 9.66 -9.63
CA GLY A 290 22.60 8.33 -10.22
C GLY A 290 21.64 7.41 -9.44
N CYS A 291 22.00 6.13 -9.33
CA CYS A 291 21.24 5.15 -8.57
C CYS A 291 21.25 5.52 -7.08
N ALA A 292 20.08 5.77 -6.51
CA ALA A 292 19.95 6.19 -5.10
C ALA A 292 20.56 5.20 -4.09
N PHE A 293 20.60 3.92 -4.44
CA PHE A 293 21.15 2.87 -3.59
C PHE A 293 22.67 2.69 -3.73
N HIS A 294 23.34 3.31 -4.73
CA HIS A 294 24.76 3.05 -5.02
C HIS A 294 25.70 3.22 -3.82
N PRO A 295 25.51 4.17 -2.87
CA PRO A 295 26.43 4.30 -1.74
C PRO A 295 26.38 3.12 -0.74
N ARG A 296 25.30 2.35 -0.77
CA ARG A 296 25.07 1.18 0.10
C ARG A 296 25.21 -0.15 -0.66
N CYS A 297 25.41 -0.08 -1.98
CA CYS A 297 25.40 -1.24 -2.86
C CYS A 297 26.79 -1.88 -2.92
N GLY A 298 26.93 -3.10 -2.42
CA GLY A 298 28.16 -3.88 -2.53
C GLY A 298 28.53 -4.30 -3.97
N LYS A 299 27.60 -4.11 -4.94
CA LYS A 299 27.80 -4.42 -6.37
C LYS A 299 27.87 -3.15 -7.24
N ALA A 300 28.07 -1.96 -6.63
CA ALA A 300 28.11 -0.70 -7.36
C ALA A 300 29.34 -0.64 -8.31
N PHE A 301 29.13 -0.05 -9.50
CA PHE A 301 30.17 0.16 -10.51
C PHE A 301 29.96 1.51 -11.23
N ALA A 302 30.86 1.87 -12.15
CA ALA A 302 30.97 3.23 -12.71
C ALA A 302 29.62 3.92 -13.08
N PRO A 303 28.65 3.34 -13.82
CA PRO A 303 27.42 4.03 -14.18
C PRO A 303 26.50 4.31 -12.98
N CYS A 304 26.62 3.54 -11.89
CA CYS A 304 25.69 3.67 -10.76
C CYS A 304 25.77 5.05 -10.07
N ALA A 305 26.92 5.68 -10.04
CA ALA A 305 27.09 6.99 -9.41
C ALA A 305 26.60 8.18 -10.25
N GLY A 306 26.55 8.01 -11.58
CA GLY A 306 26.23 9.10 -12.51
C GLY A 306 24.88 9.00 -13.21
N GLN A 307 24.32 7.80 -13.31
CA GLN A 307 23.11 7.56 -14.10
C GLN A 307 22.02 6.89 -13.26
N ILE A 308 20.79 7.37 -13.38
CA ILE A 308 19.61 6.73 -12.78
C ILE A 308 19.19 5.59 -13.70
N PRO A 309 19.20 4.32 -13.22
CA PRO A 309 18.70 3.22 -14.04
C PRO A 309 17.19 3.33 -14.24
N PRO A 310 16.69 3.14 -15.47
CA PRO A 310 15.25 3.10 -15.72
C PRO A 310 14.64 1.83 -15.12
N LEU A 311 13.38 1.91 -14.69
CA LEU A 311 12.60 0.74 -14.32
C LEU A 311 12.18 0.02 -15.62
N ALA A 312 12.82 -1.09 -15.96
CA ALA A 312 12.61 -1.82 -17.20
C ALA A 312 12.63 -3.33 -16.97
N PRO A 313 12.04 -4.13 -17.88
CA PRO A 313 12.23 -5.58 -17.87
C PRO A 313 13.72 -5.90 -17.93
N PRO A 314 14.21 -6.88 -17.14
CA PRO A 314 15.61 -7.29 -17.20
C PRO A 314 15.97 -7.88 -18.59
N ALA A 315 17.21 -7.65 -19.05
CA ALA A 315 17.64 -8.04 -20.40
C ALA A 315 17.58 -9.58 -20.64
N ASP A 316 17.66 -10.36 -19.57
CA ASP A 316 17.58 -11.83 -19.59
C ASP A 316 16.14 -12.36 -19.31
N ALA A 317 15.13 -11.49 -19.46
CA ALA A 317 13.75 -11.84 -19.15
C ALA A 317 13.19 -12.92 -20.08
N ALA A 318 13.47 -14.18 -19.73
CA ALA A 318 12.55 -15.29 -20.01
C ALA A 318 11.30 -15.22 -19.10
N ASP A 319 11.26 -14.23 -18.21
CA ASP A 319 10.36 -14.07 -17.09
C ASP A 319 9.07 -13.39 -17.54
N GLY A 320 7.96 -13.86 -16.96
CA GLY A 320 6.60 -13.50 -17.34
C GLY A 320 6.30 -11.99 -17.36
N PRO A 321 5.16 -11.61 -17.94
CA PRO A 321 4.76 -10.22 -18.04
C PRO A 321 4.60 -9.59 -16.67
N GLY A 322 5.34 -8.49 -16.41
CA GLY A 322 5.19 -7.68 -15.20
C GLY A 322 6.42 -7.54 -14.31
N ARG A 323 7.54 -8.24 -14.62
CA ARG A 323 8.82 -8.02 -13.92
C ARG A 323 9.54 -6.81 -14.47
N ALA A 324 9.98 -5.91 -13.57
CA ALA A 324 10.84 -4.78 -13.94
C ALA A 324 11.83 -4.47 -12.81
N VAL A 325 13.02 -4.02 -13.17
CA VAL A 325 14.11 -3.69 -12.24
C VAL A 325 14.84 -2.42 -12.68
N ALA A 326 15.08 -1.51 -11.74
CA ALA A 326 15.87 -0.28 -11.95
C ALA A 326 17.31 -0.51 -11.50
N CYS A 327 18.08 -1.32 -12.23
CA CYS A 327 19.46 -1.65 -11.88
C CYS A 327 20.33 -1.87 -13.11
N HIS A 328 21.48 -1.19 -13.18
CA HIS A 328 22.44 -1.33 -14.29
C HIS A 328 23.05 -2.73 -14.45
N LEU A 329 22.92 -3.61 -13.45
CA LEU A 329 23.34 -5.01 -13.58
C LEU A 329 22.46 -5.82 -14.51
N HIS A 330 21.25 -5.32 -14.83
CA HIS A 330 20.20 -6.01 -15.59
C HIS A 330 19.71 -5.19 -16.79
N ALA A 331 20.36 -4.05 -17.08
CA ALA A 331 20.06 -3.19 -18.23
C ALA A 331 20.66 -3.74 -19.53
#